data_07d3dd2e37f2f46e3d40c046cbf3416f
#
_entry.id   07d3dd2e37f2f46e3d40c046cbf3416f
#
_cell.length_a   1.000
_cell.length_b   1.000
_cell.length_c   1.000
_cell.angle_alpha   90.00
_cell.angle_beta   90.00
_cell.angle_gamma   90.00
#
_symmetry.space_group_name_H-M   'P 1'
#
loop_
_entity.id
_entity.type
_entity.pdbx_description
1 polymer ?
#
loop_
_entity_poly.entity_id
_entity_poly.type
_entity_poly.pdbx_seq_one_letter_code
_entity_poly.pdbx_strand_id
1 'polypeptide(L)'
;MAPRAFAIAIVAVYLAGFLSQVLLAEPLTVRFGLWPFVAVQAALLWMWFALHAMRLRDAGRDSATAAGVALLYGLATVLLVLVIGVMGASGSHLFVVVALVGQILDDPEIEGFDFVLLGLMALVALPILVAIVFSFQTGLGRRAP
;
A
#
# COMPACT_ATOMS: atom_id res chain seq x y z
N MET A 1 15.57 7.87 15.87
CA MET A 1 14.62 8.82 15.20
C MET A 1 13.55 9.28 16.18
N ALA A 2 13.23 10.58 16.24
CA ALA A 2 12.17 11.09 17.13
C ALA A 2 10.78 10.61 16.68
N PRO A 3 9.83 10.32 17.60
CA PRO A 3 8.51 9.80 17.24
C PRO A 3 7.74 10.72 16.29
N ARG A 4 7.82 12.03 16.50
CA ARG A 4 7.18 13.04 15.62
C ARG A 4 7.77 13.03 14.20
N ALA A 5 9.09 12.96 14.08
CA ALA A 5 9.76 12.90 12.77
C ALA A 5 9.41 11.60 12.03
N PHE A 6 9.30 10.47 12.74
CA PHE A 6 8.83 9.21 12.16
C PHE A 6 7.40 9.34 11.66
N ALA A 7 6.48 9.88 12.48
CA ALA A 7 5.08 10.03 12.10
C ALA A 7 4.92 10.91 10.85
N ILE A 8 5.62 12.03 10.78
CA ILE A 8 5.57 12.92 9.59
C ILE A 8 6.12 12.18 8.36
N ALA A 9 7.27 11.51 8.49
CA ALA A 9 7.88 10.80 7.38
C ALA A 9 7.00 9.66 6.86
N ILE A 10 6.38 8.88 7.74
CA ILE A 10 5.54 7.75 7.34
C ILE A 10 4.24 8.22 6.67
N VAL A 11 3.63 9.29 7.18
CA VAL A 11 2.46 9.92 6.55
C VAL A 11 2.83 10.44 5.16
N ALA A 12 4.00 11.06 5.00
CA ALA A 12 4.48 11.53 3.71
C ALA A 12 4.67 10.38 2.71
N VAL A 13 5.17 9.21 3.15
CA VAL A 13 5.31 8.01 2.30
C VAL A 13 3.95 7.49 1.85
N TYR A 14 2.96 7.40 2.75
CA TYR A 14 1.60 6.98 2.37
C TYR A 14 0.92 7.97 1.42
N LEU A 15 1.06 9.27 1.68
CA LEU A 15 0.52 10.30 0.79
C LEU A 15 1.19 10.28 -0.59
N ALA A 16 2.52 10.11 -0.63
CA ALA A 16 3.25 9.98 -1.89
C ALA A 16 2.83 8.71 -2.65
N GLY A 17 2.61 7.59 -1.94
CA GLY A 17 2.07 6.37 -2.51
C GLY A 17 0.69 6.57 -3.13
N PHE A 18 -0.22 7.17 -2.38
CA PHE A 18 -1.57 7.48 -2.84
C PHE A 18 -1.55 8.44 -4.05
N LEU A 19 -0.82 9.55 -3.96
CA LEU A 19 -0.70 10.53 -5.03
C LEU A 19 -0.06 9.94 -6.29
N SER A 20 0.95 9.08 -6.13
CA SER A 20 1.58 8.41 -7.28
C SER A 20 0.61 7.47 -8.00
N GLN A 21 -0.26 6.80 -7.28
CA GLN A 21 -1.29 5.94 -7.87
C GLN A 21 -2.37 6.74 -8.60
N VAL A 22 -2.79 7.87 -8.03
CA VAL A 22 -3.86 8.70 -8.62
C VAL A 22 -3.36 9.56 -9.78
N LEU A 23 -2.19 10.19 -9.63
CA LEU A 23 -1.71 11.21 -10.56
C LEU A 23 -0.76 10.67 -11.63
N LEU A 24 0.00 9.61 -11.33
CA LEU A 24 1.08 9.13 -12.17
C LEU A 24 0.77 7.81 -12.88
N ALA A 25 -0.22 7.05 -12.42
CA ALA A 25 -0.51 5.75 -13.00
C ALA A 25 -0.91 5.86 -14.48
N GLU A 26 -1.84 6.74 -14.81
CA GLU A 26 -2.36 6.87 -16.18
C GLU A 26 -1.39 7.62 -17.11
N PRO A 27 -0.91 8.84 -16.83
CA PRO A 27 -0.06 9.57 -17.76
C PRO A 27 1.32 8.94 -17.94
N LEU A 28 1.87 8.29 -16.92
CA LEU A 28 3.16 7.62 -17.03
C LEU A 28 3.07 6.27 -17.75
N THR A 29 2.04 5.46 -17.48
CA THR A 29 1.88 4.15 -18.10
C THR A 29 1.58 4.26 -19.58
N VAL A 30 0.82 5.26 -20.01
CA VAL A 30 0.53 5.51 -21.43
C VAL A 30 1.78 5.95 -22.19
N ARG A 31 2.65 6.74 -21.59
CA ARG A 31 3.79 7.37 -22.27
C ARG A 31 5.07 6.58 -22.18
N PHE A 32 5.32 5.90 -21.06
CA PHE A 32 6.60 5.25 -20.73
C PHE A 32 6.46 3.78 -20.35
N GLY A 33 5.25 3.22 -20.45
CA GLY A 33 4.97 1.87 -19.97
C GLY A 33 4.88 1.79 -18.43
N LEU A 34 4.77 0.58 -17.92
CA LEU A 34 4.53 0.30 -16.51
C LEU A 34 5.76 0.51 -15.61
N TRP A 35 6.98 0.44 -16.17
CA TRP A 35 8.23 0.42 -15.41
C TRP A 35 8.50 1.64 -14.53
N PRO A 36 8.28 2.90 -14.98
CA PRO A 36 8.48 4.05 -14.11
C PRO A 36 7.56 4.05 -12.89
N PHE A 37 6.32 3.62 -13.07
CA PHE A 37 5.37 3.47 -11.98
C PHE A 37 5.83 2.41 -10.97
N VAL A 38 6.24 1.23 -11.44
CA VAL A 38 6.78 0.15 -10.60
C VAL A 38 8.02 0.63 -9.82
N ALA A 39 8.92 1.38 -10.46
CA ALA A 39 10.10 1.93 -9.81
C ALA A 39 9.75 2.89 -8.67
N VAL A 40 8.76 3.77 -8.86
CA VAL A 40 8.28 4.67 -7.80
C VAL A 40 7.67 3.87 -6.64
N GLN A 41 6.85 2.86 -6.90
CA GLN A 41 6.26 2.02 -5.86
C GLN A 41 7.35 1.24 -5.09
N ALA A 42 8.35 0.69 -5.77
CA ALA A 42 9.48 0.02 -5.14
C ALA A 42 10.30 0.95 -4.24
N ALA A 43 10.56 2.19 -4.70
CA ALA A 43 11.26 3.20 -3.91
C ALA A 43 10.47 3.60 -2.65
N LEU A 44 9.15 3.76 -2.76
CA LEU A 44 8.28 4.07 -1.62
C LEU A 44 8.23 2.93 -0.61
N LEU A 45 8.13 1.68 -1.08
CA LEU A 45 8.20 0.49 -0.23
C LEU A 45 9.53 0.39 0.50
N TRP A 46 10.64 0.62 -0.19
CA TRP A 46 11.96 0.66 0.41
C TRP A 46 12.08 1.75 1.48
N MET A 47 11.57 2.96 1.20
CA MET A 47 11.57 4.07 2.16
C MET A 47 10.72 3.74 3.38
N TRP A 48 9.55 3.12 3.18
CA TRP A 48 8.70 2.63 4.26
C TRP A 48 9.44 1.64 5.16
N PHE A 49 10.09 0.64 4.57
CA PHE A 49 10.88 -0.35 5.30
C PHE A 49 12.04 0.30 6.07
N ALA A 50 12.81 1.18 5.42
CA ALA A 50 13.96 1.84 6.04
C ALA A 50 13.56 2.67 7.26
N LEU A 51 12.45 3.43 7.17
CA LEU A 51 11.92 4.22 8.29
C LEU A 51 11.54 3.33 9.49
N HIS A 52 10.87 2.20 9.23
CA HIS A 52 10.48 1.26 10.28
C HIS A 52 11.69 0.55 10.89
N ALA A 53 12.64 0.11 10.06
CA ALA A 53 13.87 -0.54 10.53
C ALA A 53 14.69 0.41 11.41
N MET A 54 14.86 1.68 11.01
CA MET A 54 15.53 2.68 11.84
C MET A 54 14.80 2.89 13.17
N ARG A 55 13.48 3.02 13.13
CA ARG A 55 12.70 3.27 14.35
C ARG A 55 12.71 2.08 15.31
N LEU A 56 12.64 0.84 14.79
CA LEU A 56 12.70 -0.37 15.61
C LEU A 56 14.08 -0.55 16.25
N ARG A 57 15.17 -0.30 15.50
CA ARG A 57 16.53 -0.32 16.05
C ARG A 57 16.70 0.70 17.16
N ASP A 58 16.18 1.91 17.02
CA ASP A 58 16.19 2.93 18.07
C ASP A 58 15.40 2.51 19.32
N ALA A 59 14.44 1.61 19.17
CA ALA A 59 13.65 1.04 20.25
C ALA A 59 14.26 -0.27 20.83
N GLY A 60 15.46 -0.68 20.38
CA GLY A 60 16.09 -1.92 20.78
C GLY A 60 15.36 -3.19 20.30
N ARG A 61 14.52 -3.07 19.26
CA ARG A 61 13.72 -4.17 18.70
C ARG A 61 14.30 -4.66 17.38
N ASP A 62 14.08 -5.94 17.10
CA ASP A 62 14.49 -6.53 15.82
C ASP A 62 13.68 -5.96 14.64
N SER A 63 14.38 -5.72 13.53
CA SER A 63 13.79 -5.26 12.27
C SER A 63 13.17 -6.38 11.43
N ALA A 64 13.26 -7.63 11.83
CA ALA A 64 12.69 -8.77 11.09
C ALA A 64 11.18 -8.66 10.91
N THR A 65 10.47 -8.18 11.94
CA THR A 65 9.02 -7.93 11.84
C THR A 65 8.70 -6.88 10.77
N ALA A 66 9.51 -5.80 10.68
CA ALA A 66 9.33 -4.79 9.63
C ALA A 66 9.58 -5.38 8.23
N ALA A 67 10.55 -6.28 8.08
CA ALA A 67 10.80 -6.98 6.82
C ALA A 67 9.61 -7.86 6.41
N GLY A 68 9.03 -8.62 7.35
CA GLY A 68 7.83 -9.42 7.09
C GLY A 68 6.64 -8.58 6.64
N VAL A 69 6.36 -7.47 7.33
CA VAL A 69 5.28 -6.56 6.94
C VAL A 69 5.56 -5.88 5.59
N ALA A 70 6.82 -5.50 5.33
CA ALA A 70 7.22 -4.92 4.04
C ALA A 70 7.02 -5.91 2.88
N LEU A 71 7.32 -7.19 3.07
CA LEU A 71 7.07 -8.23 2.07
C LEU A 71 5.57 -8.38 1.77
N LEU A 72 4.73 -8.42 2.80
CA LEU A 72 3.28 -8.50 2.63
C LEU A 72 2.73 -7.25 1.91
N TYR A 73 3.18 -6.07 2.30
CA TYR A 73 2.79 -4.82 1.66
C TYR A 73 3.28 -4.74 0.21
N GLY A 74 4.51 -5.19 -0.05
CA GLY A 74 5.07 -5.30 -1.40
C GLY A 74 4.29 -6.27 -2.28
N LEU A 75 3.91 -7.43 -1.75
CA LEU A 75 3.08 -8.41 -2.46
C LEU A 75 1.71 -7.83 -2.82
N ALA A 76 1.06 -7.12 -1.89
CA ALA A 76 -0.20 -6.44 -2.15
C ALA A 76 -0.07 -5.37 -3.25
N THR A 77 1.04 -4.61 -3.25
CA THR A 77 1.33 -3.61 -4.28
C THR A 77 1.53 -4.26 -5.66
N VAL A 78 2.28 -5.38 -5.73
CA VAL A 78 2.47 -6.14 -6.98
C VAL A 78 1.13 -6.67 -7.47
N LEU A 79 0.32 -7.24 -6.60
CA LEU A 79 -1.00 -7.76 -6.96
C LEU A 79 -1.91 -6.64 -7.48
N LEU A 80 -1.92 -5.49 -6.83
CA LEU A 80 -2.67 -4.31 -7.29
C LEU A 80 -2.23 -3.89 -8.69
N VAL A 81 -0.93 -3.83 -8.95
CA VAL A 81 -0.37 -3.49 -10.28
C VAL A 81 -0.78 -4.52 -11.33
N LEU A 82 -0.76 -5.81 -10.99
CA LEU A 82 -1.20 -6.88 -11.90
C LEU A 82 -2.69 -6.77 -12.22
N VAL A 83 -3.54 -6.55 -11.21
CA VAL A 83 -4.98 -6.35 -11.41
C VAL A 83 -5.24 -5.17 -12.34
N ILE A 84 -4.58 -4.05 -12.09
CA ILE A 84 -4.66 -2.85 -12.94
C ILE A 84 -4.22 -3.15 -14.37
N GLY A 85 -3.09 -3.85 -14.53
CA GLY A 85 -2.55 -4.21 -15.85
C GLY A 85 -3.43 -5.17 -16.63
N VAL A 86 -4.04 -6.16 -15.96
CA VAL A 86 -4.92 -7.17 -16.60
C VAL A 86 -6.29 -6.58 -16.94
N MET A 87 -6.85 -5.74 -16.10
CA MET A 87 -8.17 -5.15 -16.35
C MET A 87 -8.16 -4.06 -17.43
N GLY A 88 -6.98 -3.64 -17.90
CA GLY A 88 -6.85 -2.66 -19.01
C GLY A 88 -7.54 -1.33 -18.69
N ALA A 89 -7.61 -0.98 -17.42
CA ALA A 89 -8.43 0.11 -16.93
C ALA A 89 -7.94 1.45 -17.48
N SER A 90 -8.57 1.90 -18.54
CA SER A 90 -8.61 3.30 -18.92
C SER A 90 -9.47 4.06 -17.92
N GLY A 91 -8.90 4.48 -16.81
CA GLY A 91 -9.60 5.23 -15.78
C GLY A 91 -8.87 5.22 -14.45
N SER A 92 -9.16 6.19 -13.61
CA SER A 92 -8.59 6.31 -12.27
C SER A 92 -8.87 5.02 -11.47
N HIS A 93 -7.83 4.24 -11.20
CA HIS A 93 -7.92 2.93 -10.54
C HIS A 93 -8.60 3.01 -9.17
N LEU A 94 -8.47 4.14 -8.50
CA LEU A 94 -9.18 4.43 -7.26
C LEU A 94 -10.69 4.50 -7.50
N PHE A 95 -11.11 5.07 -8.63
CA PHE A 95 -12.53 5.17 -8.99
C PHE A 95 -13.14 3.80 -9.25
N VAL A 96 -12.40 2.90 -9.89
CA VAL A 96 -12.84 1.50 -10.11
C VAL A 96 -12.99 0.78 -8.76
N VAL A 97 -12.03 0.92 -7.83
CA VAL A 97 -12.13 0.31 -6.50
C VAL A 97 -13.30 0.88 -5.70
N VAL A 98 -13.49 2.20 -5.72
CA VAL A 98 -14.60 2.86 -5.01
C VAL A 98 -15.96 2.50 -5.64
N ALA A 99 -16.06 2.45 -6.97
CA ALA A 99 -17.27 2.06 -7.67
C ALA A 99 -17.64 0.59 -7.39
N LEU A 100 -16.64 -0.31 -7.37
CA LEU A 100 -16.81 -1.71 -7.03
C LEU A 100 -17.26 -1.92 -5.58
N VAL A 101 -16.66 -1.21 -4.62
CA VAL A 101 -17.10 -1.23 -3.22
C VAL A 101 -18.53 -0.71 -3.10
N GLY A 102 -18.86 0.37 -3.80
CA GLY A 102 -20.21 0.90 -3.83
C GLY A 102 -21.22 -0.10 -4.37
N GLN A 103 -20.90 -0.77 -5.47
CA GLN A 103 -21.77 -1.76 -6.10
C GLN A 103 -21.99 -2.98 -5.20
N ILE A 104 -20.95 -3.48 -4.51
CA ILE A 104 -21.06 -4.59 -3.55
C ILE A 104 -21.92 -4.22 -2.34
N LEU A 105 -21.90 -2.96 -1.92
CA LEU A 105 -22.69 -2.48 -0.78
C LEU A 105 -24.16 -2.24 -1.14
N ASP A 106 -24.45 -1.91 -2.40
CA ASP A 106 -25.81 -1.59 -2.88
C ASP A 106 -26.61 -2.83 -3.33
N ASP A 107 -25.93 -3.94 -3.72
CA ASP A 107 -26.61 -5.14 -4.24
C ASP A 107 -26.37 -6.35 -3.30
N PRO A 108 -27.42 -6.84 -2.62
CA PRO A 108 -27.31 -7.98 -1.71
C PRO A 108 -27.24 -9.35 -2.43
N GLU A 109 -27.50 -9.43 -3.72
CA GLU A 109 -27.38 -10.66 -4.51
C GLU A 109 -25.98 -10.79 -5.10
N ILE A 110 -25.03 -11.30 -4.28
CA ILE A 110 -23.63 -11.48 -4.65
C ILE A 110 -23.50 -12.72 -5.56
N GLU A 111 -23.27 -12.52 -6.85
CA GLU A 111 -22.95 -13.58 -7.80
C GLU A 111 -21.50 -14.10 -7.61
N GLY A 112 -21.21 -15.30 -8.16
CA GLY A 112 -19.90 -15.93 -7.95
C GLY A 112 -18.69 -15.11 -8.41
N PHE A 113 -18.85 -14.23 -9.41
CA PHE A 113 -17.83 -13.30 -9.87
C PHE A 113 -17.48 -12.25 -8.80
N ASP A 114 -18.48 -11.76 -8.07
CA ASP A 114 -18.33 -10.77 -7.01
C ASP A 114 -17.55 -11.32 -5.82
N PHE A 115 -17.71 -12.61 -5.49
CA PHE A 115 -16.90 -13.29 -4.47
C PHE A 115 -15.41 -13.31 -4.82
N VAL A 116 -15.07 -13.58 -6.10
CA VAL A 116 -13.67 -13.57 -6.55
C VAL A 116 -13.09 -12.16 -6.43
N LEU A 117 -13.86 -11.16 -6.84
CA LEU A 117 -13.46 -9.76 -6.78
C LEU A 117 -13.33 -9.27 -5.34
N LEU A 118 -14.28 -9.60 -4.47
CA LEU A 118 -14.22 -9.30 -3.04
C LEU A 118 -12.98 -9.96 -2.38
N GLY A 119 -12.70 -11.22 -2.72
CA GLY A 119 -11.52 -11.93 -2.26
C GLY A 119 -10.22 -11.26 -2.71
N LEU A 120 -10.17 -10.81 -3.95
CA LEU A 120 -9.01 -10.09 -4.50
C LEU A 120 -8.81 -8.73 -3.82
N MET A 121 -9.89 -8.00 -3.59
CA MET A 121 -9.86 -6.73 -2.86
C MET A 121 -9.41 -6.92 -1.41
N ALA A 122 -9.91 -7.96 -0.71
CA ALA A 122 -9.48 -8.30 0.63
C ALA A 122 -7.99 -8.66 0.66
N LEU A 123 -7.51 -9.40 -0.33
CA LEU A 123 -6.10 -9.80 -0.46
C LEU A 123 -5.17 -8.60 -0.62
N VAL A 124 -5.63 -7.53 -1.26
CA VAL A 124 -4.87 -6.26 -1.38
C VAL A 124 -5.05 -5.38 -0.14
N ALA A 125 -6.27 -5.24 0.37
CA ALA A 125 -6.59 -4.32 1.46
C ALA A 125 -6.00 -4.77 2.81
N LEU A 126 -6.05 -6.08 3.13
CA LEU A 126 -5.56 -6.59 4.40
C LEU A 126 -4.08 -6.29 4.66
N PRO A 127 -3.13 -6.53 3.73
CA PRO A 127 -1.73 -6.18 3.95
C PRO A 127 -1.51 -4.67 4.12
N ILE A 128 -2.28 -3.84 3.42
CA ILE A 128 -2.20 -2.38 3.56
C ILE A 128 -2.67 -1.96 4.96
N LEU A 129 -3.78 -2.51 5.45
CA LEU A 129 -4.26 -2.27 6.81
C LEU A 129 -3.25 -2.74 7.86
N VAL A 130 -2.66 -3.93 7.68
CA VAL A 130 -1.59 -4.45 8.55
C VAL A 130 -0.40 -3.49 8.56
N ALA A 131 0.03 -2.97 7.41
CA ALA A 131 1.13 -2.02 7.32
C ALA A 131 0.80 -0.69 8.05
N ILE A 132 -0.43 -0.19 7.93
CA ILE A 132 -0.89 1.02 8.64
C ILE A 132 -0.90 0.79 10.16
N VAL A 133 -1.49 -0.30 10.63
CA VAL A 133 -1.54 -0.65 12.06
C VAL A 133 -0.14 -0.83 12.62
N PHE A 134 0.75 -1.52 11.89
CA PHE A 134 2.15 -1.70 12.26
C PHE A 134 2.89 -0.36 12.35
N SER A 135 2.65 0.56 11.41
CA SER A 135 3.23 1.91 11.44
C SER A 135 2.79 2.68 12.68
N PHE A 136 1.52 2.56 13.05
CA PHE A 136 0.98 3.19 14.25
C PHE A 136 1.61 2.62 15.53
N GLN A 137 1.68 1.29 15.66
CA GLN A 137 2.33 0.62 16.79
C GLN A 137 3.82 0.97 16.91
N THR A 138 4.52 1.02 15.78
CA THR A 138 5.95 1.38 15.74
C THR A 138 6.16 2.84 16.15
N GLY A 139 5.27 3.74 15.75
CA GLY A 139 5.30 5.16 16.13
C GLY A 139 5.09 5.40 17.62
N LEU A 140 4.20 4.62 18.25
CA LEU A 140 3.89 4.71 19.69
C LEU A 140 4.93 4.02 20.59
N GLY A 141 5.79 3.15 20.02
CA GLY A 141 6.82 2.43 20.78
C GLY A 141 7.76 3.39 21.50
N ARG A 142 7.94 3.16 22.82
CA ARG A 142 8.90 3.92 23.65
C ARG A 142 10.33 3.57 23.21
N ARG A 143 11.24 4.54 23.31
CA ARG A 143 12.68 4.25 23.17
C ARG A 143 13.11 3.31 24.31
N ALA A 144 13.98 2.37 24.00
CA ALA A 144 14.69 1.65 25.06
C ALA A 144 15.54 2.65 25.88
N PRO A 145 15.60 2.51 27.20
CA PRO A 145 16.42 3.35 28.06
C PRO A 145 17.90 3.25 27.71
#